data_658388c27ae2ab7bdbcd407cee8bba5d
#
_entry.id   658388c27ae2ab7bdbcd407cee8bba5d
#
_cell.length_a   1.000
_cell.length_b   1.000
_cell.length_c   1.000
_cell.angle_alpha   90.00
_cell.angle_beta   90.00
_cell.angle_gamma   90.00
#
_symmetry.space_group_name_H-M   'P 1'
#
loop_
_entity.id
_entity.type
_entity.pdbx_description
1 polymer ?
#
loop_
_entity_poly.entity_id
_entity_poly.type
_entity_poly.pdbx_seq_one_letter_code
_entity_poly.pdbx_strand_id
1 'polypeptide(L)'
;MSLISVIIPTYNCAPYLTESLESILAQTFRDFDLVVVDDGSTDHTWAVLARYAGVATIVRAPHGGLSAARNAGLAAAHGEWIAFHDADDVALPDRLAFQLDFLRAHPAYEAVFCNGERMDGAPPERRSVVPPAIVRRYLNRRLTAVELFAGYPVYFQGALVPRRAFEAAGQFDPSLRVQPDIEYGYRLFARCAATFVDRAVFRYRWHDTNNSGDRLGGRQDIARILERLLVQDPEAVRAVGRRRVRARLARHYYRIARQRAALGDTPEARAAIRQAAALRPLDPRYQLLRLWAGA
;
A
#
# COMPACT_ATOMS: atom_id res chain seq x y z
N MET A 1 13.61 14.27 20.86
CA MET A 1 13.19 13.52 19.64
C MET A 1 11.73 13.20 19.82
N SER A 2 10.91 13.42 18.79
CA SER A 2 9.48 13.12 18.84
C SER A 2 9.23 11.62 18.93
N LEU A 3 8.12 11.20 19.56
CA LEU A 3 7.77 9.78 19.70
C LEU A 3 7.32 9.16 18.36
N ILE A 4 6.56 9.92 17.56
CA ILE A 4 6.05 9.48 16.26
C ILE A 4 6.60 10.37 15.15
N SER A 5 7.12 9.80 14.05
CA SER A 5 7.32 10.55 12.80
C SER A 5 6.17 10.24 11.84
N VAL A 6 5.47 11.29 11.39
CA VAL A 6 4.46 11.19 10.33
C VAL A 6 5.14 11.52 9.00
N ILE A 7 5.08 10.59 8.05
CA ILE A 7 5.73 10.72 6.73
C ILE A 7 4.65 10.90 5.67
N ILE A 8 4.73 12.00 4.90
CA ILE A 8 3.83 12.30 3.79
C ILE A 8 4.62 12.33 2.48
N PRO A 9 4.61 11.26 1.67
CA PRO A 9 5.09 11.32 0.29
C PRO A 9 4.11 12.12 -0.55
N THR A 10 4.58 13.05 -1.37
CA THR A 10 3.75 13.88 -2.25
C THR A 10 4.35 14.00 -3.65
N TYR A 11 3.49 13.99 -4.66
CA TYR A 11 3.82 14.26 -6.06
C TYR A 11 2.62 14.85 -6.78
N ASN A 12 2.76 16.09 -7.30
CA ASN A 12 1.70 16.81 -8.02
C ASN A 12 0.34 16.80 -7.27
N CYS A 13 0.36 17.18 -5.99
CA CYS A 13 -0.78 17.07 -5.09
C CYS A 13 -1.26 18.44 -4.55
N ALA A 14 -0.88 19.54 -5.19
CA ALA A 14 -1.19 20.90 -4.74
C ALA A 14 -2.67 21.12 -4.32
N PRO A 15 -3.69 20.58 -5.02
CA PRO A 15 -5.09 20.83 -4.68
C PRO A 15 -5.52 20.24 -3.32
N TYR A 16 -4.86 19.17 -2.86
CA TYR A 16 -5.29 18.41 -1.66
C TYR A 16 -4.33 18.58 -0.50
N LEU A 17 -3.07 18.93 -0.77
CA LEU A 17 -1.96 18.88 0.19
C LEU A 17 -2.20 19.77 1.43
N THR A 18 -2.81 20.94 1.28
CA THR A 18 -3.12 21.82 2.41
C THR A 18 -4.03 21.13 3.42
N GLU A 19 -5.15 20.54 2.97
CA GLU A 19 -6.09 19.85 3.85
C GLU A 19 -5.45 18.62 4.52
N SER A 20 -4.64 17.88 3.79
CA SER A 20 -3.88 16.74 4.30
C SER A 20 -2.93 17.16 5.43
N LEU A 21 -2.08 18.17 5.20
CA LEU A 21 -1.12 18.69 6.19
C LEU A 21 -1.82 19.24 7.44
N GLU A 22 -2.87 20.05 7.26
CA GLU A 22 -3.63 20.61 8.39
C GLU A 22 -4.29 19.51 9.22
N SER A 23 -4.74 18.41 8.61
CA SER A 23 -5.33 17.28 9.31
C SER A 23 -4.32 16.56 10.22
N ILE A 24 -3.05 16.51 9.82
CA ILE A 24 -1.98 15.98 10.65
C ILE A 24 -1.60 16.98 11.75
N LEU A 25 -1.47 18.26 11.44
CA LEU A 25 -1.14 19.28 12.43
C LEU A 25 -2.25 19.43 13.48
N ALA A 26 -3.49 19.08 13.16
CA ALA A 26 -4.64 19.08 14.06
C ALA A 26 -4.77 17.82 14.93
N GLN A 27 -3.83 16.85 14.87
CA GLN A 27 -3.90 15.66 15.70
C GLN A 27 -3.96 15.99 17.20
N THR A 28 -4.76 15.24 17.97
CA THR A 28 -4.84 15.41 19.44
C THR A 28 -3.57 14.97 20.16
N PHE A 29 -2.87 13.98 19.63
CA PHE A 29 -1.52 13.60 20.08
C PHE A 29 -0.51 14.61 19.56
N ARG A 30 0.39 15.12 20.41
CA ARG A 30 1.30 16.24 20.08
C ARG A 30 2.78 15.89 19.98
N ASP A 31 3.20 14.75 20.53
CA ASP A 31 4.61 14.33 20.49
C ASP A 31 4.95 13.63 19.18
N PHE A 32 4.82 14.37 18.08
CA PHE A 32 5.19 13.90 16.74
C PHE A 32 5.94 14.97 15.95
N ASP A 33 6.72 14.53 14.98
CA ASP A 33 7.29 15.36 13.92
C ASP A 33 6.68 14.98 12.56
N LEU A 34 6.70 15.95 11.65
CA LEU A 34 6.16 15.83 10.31
C LEU A 34 7.29 15.86 9.28
N VAL A 35 7.41 14.82 8.48
CA VAL A 35 8.33 14.71 7.36
C VAL A 35 7.54 14.66 6.06
N VAL A 36 7.71 15.66 5.19
CA VAL A 36 7.05 15.70 3.87
C VAL A 36 8.09 15.51 2.79
N VAL A 37 7.87 14.55 1.91
CA VAL A 37 8.78 14.24 0.80
C VAL A 37 8.15 14.66 -0.52
N ASP A 38 8.67 15.70 -1.15
CA ASP A 38 8.31 16.09 -2.52
C ASP A 38 9.10 15.25 -3.52
N ASP A 39 8.43 14.34 -4.19
CA ASP A 39 8.97 13.42 -5.19
C ASP A 39 9.12 14.09 -6.57
N GLY A 40 9.67 15.31 -6.60
CA GLY A 40 9.93 16.04 -7.84
C GLY A 40 8.69 16.61 -8.51
N SER A 41 7.76 17.17 -7.75
CA SER A 41 6.54 17.79 -8.28
C SER A 41 6.82 18.89 -9.29
N THR A 42 5.97 18.96 -10.31
CA THR A 42 6.01 19.93 -11.41
C THR A 42 4.87 20.95 -11.38
N ASP A 43 3.90 20.75 -10.48
CA ASP A 43 2.81 21.66 -10.23
C ASP A 43 3.11 22.66 -9.09
N HIS A 44 2.07 23.27 -8.51
CA HIS A 44 2.22 24.21 -7.39
C HIS A 44 2.47 23.54 -6.01
N THR A 45 2.70 22.22 -5.93
CA THR A 45 2.95 21.50 -4.68
C THR A 45 4.06 22.15 -3.84
N TRP A 46 5.18 22.56 -4.50
CA TRP A 46 6.27 23.22 -3.80
C TRP A 46 5.87 24.57 -3.18
N ALA A 47 5.03 25.36 -3.86
CA ALA A 47 4.54 26.62 -3.31
C ALA A 47 3.64 26.41 -2.08
N VAL A 48 2.89 25.31 -2.03
CA VAL A 48 2.15 24.90 -0.83
C VAL A 48 3.11 24.53 0.28
N LEU A 49 4.08 23.67 0.04
CA LEU A 49 5.06 23.16 1.02
C LEU A 49 5.89 24.28 1.67
N ALA A 50 6.25 25.30 0.90
CA ALA A 50 7.01 26.45 1.42
C ALA A 50 6.34 27.12 2.63
N ARG A 51 5.02 27.05 2.74
CA ARG A 51 4.24 27.60 3.86
C ARG A 51 4.40 26.80 5.15
N TYR A 52 4.88 25.55 5.07
CA TYR A 52 5.02 24.62 6.18
C TYR A 52 6.50 24.38 6.61
N ALA A 53 7.45 25.09 6.00
CA ALA A 53 8.88 24.93 6.28
C ALA A 53 9.26 25.17 7.76
N GLY A 54 8.43 25.90 8.53
CA GLY A 54 8.65 26.14 9.98
C GLY A 54 8.12 25.03 10.89
N VAL A 55 7.29 24.12 10.38
CA VAL A 55 6.59 23.09 11.18
C VAL A 55 6.78 21.66 10.65
N ALA A 56 7.39 21.50 9.49
CA ALA A 56 7.66 20.21 8.86
C ALA A 56 9.10 20.16 8.34
N THR A 57 9.71 18.97 8.39
CA THR A 57 10.94 18.66 7.64
C THR A 57 10.54 18.37 6.20
N ILE A 58 10.95 19.23 5.26
CA ILE A 58 10.62 19.05 3.84
C ILE A 58 11.84 18.50 3.11
N VAL A 59 11.69 17.31 2.54
CA VAL A 59 12.69 16.62 1.73
C VAL A 59 12.28 16.75 0.27
N ARG A 60 13.16 17.32 -0.56
CA ARG A 60 12.97 17.36 -2.01
C ARG A 60 13.81 16.30 -2.68
N ALA A 61 13.18 15.41 -3.46
CA ALA A 61 13.84 14.32 -4.16
C ALA A 61 13.56 14.40 -5.68
N PRO A 62 14.43 13.87 -6.53
CA PRO A 62 14.10 13.61 -7.94
C PRO A 62 12.94 12.60 -8.01
N HIS A 63 12.08 12.75 -9.03
CA HIS A 63 10.93 11.84 -9.18
C HIS A 63 11.37 10.37 -9.30
N GLY A 64 11.06 9.59 -8.29
CA GLY A 64 11.39 8.17 -8.16
C GLY A 64 10.19 7.27 -7.82
N GLY A 65 9.00 7.86 -7.67
CA GLY A 65 7.76 7.19 -7.31
C GLY A 65 7.58 6.96 -5.80
N LEU A 66 6.40 6.46 -5.44
CA LEU A 66 5.95 6.32 -4.04
C LEU A 66 6.95 5.57 -3.15
N SER A 67 7.54 4.46 -3.66
CA SER A 67 8.54 3.68 -2.92
C SER A 67 9.79 4.49 -2.59
N ALA A 68 10.32 5.24 -3.56
CA ALA A 68 11.50 6.08 -3.38
C ALA A 68 11.21 7.23 -2.40
N ALA A 69 10.06 7.87 -2.51
CA ALA A 69 9.63 8.94 -1.61
C ALA A 69 9.46 8.42 -0.16
N ARG A 70 8.86 7.24 0.03
CA ARG A 70 8.76 6.61 1.36
C ARG A 70 10.12 6.27 1.94
N ASN A 71 11.06 5.76 1.14
CA ASN A 71 12.43 5.49 1.57
C ASN A 71 13.15 6.78 2.01
N ALA A 72 13.01 7.86 1.26
CA ALA A 72 13.57 9.16 1.64
C ALA A 72 12.95 9.69 2.94
N GLY A 73 11.64 9.53 3.11
CA GLY A 73 10.95 9.88 4.35
C GLY A 73 11.43 9.07 5.55
N LEU A 74 11.58 7.74 5.40
CA LEU A 74 12.13 6.88 6.46
C LEU A 74 13.56 7.27 6.85
N ALA A 75 14.38 7.68 5.88
CA ALA A 75 15.75 8.15 6.16
C ALA A 75 15.80 9.48 6.93
N ALA A 76 14.78 10.33 6.77
CA ALA A 76 14.66 11.62 7.44
C ALA A 76 13.89 11.55 8.77
N ALA A 77 13.17 10.46 9.02
CA ALA A 77 12.36 10.25 10.22
C ALA A 77 13.23 9.85 11.43
N HIS A 78 12.92 10.37 12.62
CA HIS A 78 13.65 10.09 13.85
C HIS A 78 12.79 9.52 14.98
N GLY A 79 11.46 9.50 14.82
CA GLY A 79 10.52 8.96 15.79
C GLY A 79 10.72 7.45 16.05
N GLU A 80 10.37 7.01 17.24
CA GLU A 80 10.34 5.58 17.59
C GLU A 80 9.27 4.83 16.76
N TRP A 81 8.18 5.53 16.43
CA TRP A 81 7.08 5.06 15.63
C TRP A 81 6.98 5.82 14.31
N ILE A 82 6.56 5.11 13.27
CA ILE A 82 6.32 5.68 11.95
C ILE A 82 4.85 5.54 11.58
N ALA A 83 4.26 6.65 11.13
CA ALA A 83 2.94 6.69 10.51
C ALA A 83 3.07 7.28 9.11
N PHE A 84 2.69 6.54 8.06
CA PHE A 84 2.54 7.12 6.73
C PHE A 84 1.17 7.79 6.59
N HIS A 85 1.11 8.85 5.81
CA HIS A 85 -0.14 9.50 5.42
C HIS A 85 -0.05 9.93 3.95
N ASP A 86 -1.10 9.69 3.18
CA ASP A 86 -1.11 10.05 1.75
C ASP A 86 -1.49 11.53 1.60
N ALA A 87 -0.83 12.23 0.67
CA ALA A 87 -0.91 13.69 0.51
C ALA A 87 -2.29 14.20 0.02
N ASP A 88 -3.15 13.30 -0.43
CA ASP A 88 -4.51 13.54 -0.92
C ASP A 88 -5.61 13.12 0.07
N ASP A 89 -5.24 12.50 1.19
CA ASP A 89 -6.15 12.02 2.23
C ASP A 89 -6.26 12.98 3.42
N VAL A 90 -7.21 12.70 4.33
CA VAL A 90 -7.44 13.49 5.55
C VAL A 90 -7.36 12.58 6.78
N ALA A 91 -6.46 12.85 7.70
CA ALA A 91 -6.36 12.12 8.96
C ALA A 91 -7.51 12.48 9.91
N LEU A 92 -8.08 11.49 10.62
CA LEU A 92 -9.04 11.80 11.69
C LEU A 92 -8.29 12.32 12.92
N PRO A 93 -8.88 13.25 13.70
CA PRO A 93 -8.17 14.02 14.73
C PRO A 93 -7.51 13.21 15.84
N ASP A 94 -8.05 12.04 16.14
CA ASP A 94 -7.57 11.15 17.22
C ASP A 94 -6.74 9.96 16.71
N ARG A 95 -6.37 9.94 15.44
CA ARG A 95 -5.67 8.82 14.81
C ARG A 95 -4.44 8.37 15.57
N LEU A 96 -3.48 9.28 15.80
CA LEU A 96 -2.20 8.93 16.43
C LEU A 96 -2.38 8.53 17.88
N ALA A 97 -3.23 9.24 18.63
CA ALA A 97 -3.55 8.90 20.01
C ALA A 97 -4.16 7.50 20.11
N PHE A 98 -5.20 7.24 19.32
CA PHE A 98 -5.87 5.94 19.31
C PHE A 98 -4.92 4.78 18.98
N GLN A 99 -4.11 4.93 17.94
CA GLN A 99 -3.20 3.86 17.50
C GLN A 99 -2.15 3.55 18.56
N LEU A 100 -1.58 4.58 19.20
CA LEU A 100 -0.59 4.41 20.26
C LEU A 100 -1.20 3.78 21.53
N ASP A 101 -2.37 4.25 21.95
CA ASP A 101 -3.08 3.71 23.12
C ASP A 101 -3.52 2.27 22.90
N PHE A 102 -3.97 1.94 21.67
CA PHE A 102 -4.28 0.55 21.30
C PHE A 102 -3.06 -0.36 21.47
N LEU A 103 -1.90 0.04 20.95
CA LEU A 103 -0.67 -0.78 21.06
C LEU A 103 -0.20 -0.91 22.52
N ARG A 104 -0.32 0.14 23.32
CA ARG A 104 -0.01 0.09 24.77
C ARG A 104 -0.93 -0.86 25.52
N ALA A 105 -2.22 -0.89 25.16
CA ALA A 105 -3.21 -1.78 25.77
C ALA A 105 -3.08 -3.23 25.29
N HIS A 106 -2.42 -3.49 24.16
CA HIS A 106 -2.32 -4.81 23.55
C HIS A 106 -0.86 -5.18 23.24
N PRO A 107 -0.01 -5.45 24.25
CA PRO A 107 1.43 -5.64 24.09
C PRO A 107 1.83 -6.89 23.28
N ALA A 108 0.87 -7.75 22.95
CA ALA A 108 1.07 -8.87 22.01
C ALA A 108 1.28 -8.39 20.55
N TYR A 109 0.93 -7.14 20.25
CA TYR A 109 1.09 -6.53 18.92
C TYR A 109 2.11 -5.40 18.97
N GLU A 110 2.91 -5.31 17.92
CA GLU A 110 3.93 -4.28 17.74
C GLU A 110 3.53 -3.26 16.69
N ALA A 111 2.54 -3.55 15.84
CA ALA A 111 2.02 -2.64 14.83
C ALA A 111 0.51 -2.79 14.69
N VAL A 112 -0.17 -1.69 14.40
CA VAL A 112 -1.60 -1.67 14.15
C VAL A 112 -1.90 -1.06 12.79
N PHE A 113 -2.75 -1.75 12.03
CA PHE A 113 -3.34 -1.29 10.78
C PHE A 113 -4.81 -1.00 11.03
N CYS A 114 -5.29 0.13 10.59
CA CYS A 114 -6.65 0.58 10.80
C CYS A 114 -7.39 0.78 9.48
N ASN A 115 -8.71 0.88 9.57
CA ASN A 115 -9.57 1.16 8.43
C ASN A 115 -9.58 2.67 8.09
N GLY A 116 -10.18 3.00 6.97
CA GLY A 116 -10.49 4.36 6.54
C GLY A 116 -11.94 4.50 6.06
N GLU A 117 -12.37 5.73 5.89
CA GLU A 117 -13.65 6.10 5.31
C GLU A 117 -13.46 6.77 3.95
N ARG A 118 -14.34 6.48 2.98
CA ARG A 118 -14.32 7.12 1.66
C ARG A 118 -14.98 8.49 1.70
N MET A 119 -14.40 9.46 1.00
CA MET A 119 -14.92 10.84 0.88
C MET A 119 -15.79 11.06 -0.35
N ASP A 120 -15.99 10.06 -1.21
CA ASP A 120 -16.69 10.16 -2.50
C ASP A 120 -18.22 10.15 -2.40
N GLY A 121 -18.78 10.40 -1.22
CA GLY A 121 -20.25 10.37 -1.01
C GLY A 121 -20.85 8.98 -1.08
N ALA A 122 -20.03 7.92 -1.02
CA ALA A 122 -20.52 6.55 -1.02
C ALA A 122 -21.56 6.31 0.09
N PRO A 123 -22.60 5.49 -0.16
CA PRO A 123 -23.58 5.16 0.85
C PRO A 123 -22.92 4.47 2.05
N PRO A 124 -23.50 4.50 3.27
CA PRO A 124 -22.87 4.07 4.52
C PRO A 124 -22.21 2.69 4.43
N GLU A 125 -22.86 1.73 3.75
CA GLU A 125 -22.39 0.35 3.58
C GLU A 125 -21.14 0.22 2.69
N ARG A 126 -20.78 1.27 1.94
CA ARG A 126 -19.60 1.34 1.05
C ARG A 126 -18.58 2.40 1.48
N ARG A 127 -18.78 3.04 2.61
CA ARG A 127 -17.84 4.06 3.12
C ARG A 127 -16.53 3.48 3.61
N SER A 128 -16.53 2.24 4.06
CA SER A 128 -15.31 1.57 4.53
C SER A 128 -14.33 1.36 3.36
N VAL A 129 -13.07 1.76 3.56
CA VAL A 129 -11.97 1.52 2.61
C VAL A 129 -11.66 0.02 2.56
N VAL A 130 -11.57 -0.64 3.72
CA VAL A 130 -11.38 -2.09 3.81
C VAL A 130 -12.76 -2.78 3.68
N PRO A 131 -12.97 -3.64 2.67
CA PRO A 131 -14.27 -4.29 2.47
C PRO A 131 -14.72 -5.11 3.70
N PRO A 132 -16.04 -5.13 4.03
CA PRO A 132 -16.55 -5.85 5.22
C PRO A 132 -16.18 -7.33 5.29
N ALA A 133 -16.04 -8.01 4.14
CA ALA A 133 -15.60 -9.41 4.10
C ALA A 133 -14.14 -9.57 4.57
N ILE A 134 -13.28 -8.59 4.28
CA ILE A 134 -11.89 -8.54 4.72
C ILE A 134 -11.85 -8.21 6.21
N VAL A 135 -12.62 -7.20 6.65
CA VAL A 135 -12.76 -6.85 8.08
C VAL A 135 -13.11 -8.09 8.90
N ARG A 136 -14.19 -8.79 8.56
CA ARG A 136 -14.62 -10.01 9.29
C ARG A 136 -13.53 -11.09 9.35
N ARG A 137 -12.68 -11.16 8.34
CA ARG A 137 -11.62 -12.18 8.27
C ARG A 137 -10.41 -11.86 9.14
N TYR A 138 -10.04 -10.59 9.25
CA TYR A 138 -8.75 -10.18 9.83
C TYR A 138 -8.85 -9.37 11.11
N LEU A 139 -10.06 -9.01 11.54
CA LEU A 139 -10.30 -8.21 12.73
C LEU A 139 -9.62 -8.84 13.96
N ASN A 140 -8.80 -8.05 14.65
CA ASN A 140 -8.08 -8.41 15.87
C ASN A 140 -7.26 -9.71 15.77
N ARG A 141 -6.80 -10.06 14.56
CA ARG A 141 -5.91 -11.20 14.33
C ARG A 141 -4.50 -10.71 14.05
N ARG A 142 -3.52 -11.54 14.40
CA ARG A 142 -2.15 -11.31 13.96
C ARG A 142 -2.09 -11.45 12.44
N LEU A 143 -1.62 -10.39 11.78
CA LEU A 143 -1.38 -10.39 10.34
C LEU A 143 -0.10 -11.16 10.05
N THR A 144 -0.14 -11.99 9.03
CA THR A 144 1.01 -12.80 8.60
C THR A 144 1.27 -12.60 7.12
N ALA A 145 2.49 -12.87 6.69
CA ALA A 145 2.86 -12.87 5.28
C ALA A 145 1.91 -13.77 4.43
N VAL A 146 1.43 -14.89 4.99
CA VAL A 146 0.49 -15.81 4.34
C VAL A 146 -0.85 -15.14 3.98
N GLU A 147 -1.33 -14.23 4.82
CA GLU A 147 -2.61 -13.55 4.62
C GLU A 147 -2.56 -12.51 3.50
N LEU A 148 -1.40 -11.90 3.27
CA LEU A 148 -1.18 -11.05 2.10
C LEU A 148 -1.36 -11.83 0.80
N PHE A 149 -0.92 -13.08 0.77
CA PHE A 149 -1.18 -13.98 -0.36
C PHE A 149 -2.65 -14.34 -0.50
N ALA A 150 -3.39 -14.35 0.59
CA ALA A 150 -4.84 -14.59 0.56
C ALA A 150 -5.65 -13.38 0.08
N GLY A 151 -5.00 -12.21 -0.08
CA GLY A 151 -5.61 -11.00 -0.64
C GLY A 151 -5.98 -9.94 0.38
N TYR A 152 -5.31 -9.89 1.55
CA TYR A 152 -5.45 -8.76 2.47
C TYR A 152 -4.88 -7.49 1.83
N PRO A 153 -5.66 -6.42 1.73
CA PRO A 153 -5.13 -5.12 1.31
C PRO A 153 -4.36 -4.50 2.48
N VAL A 154 -3.12 -4.13 2.24
CA VAL A 154 -2.31 -3.36 3.19
C VAL A 154 -2.41 -1.90 2.83
N TYR A 155 -2.81 -1.08 3.78
CA TYR A 155 -2.88 0.37 3.65
C TYR A 155 -1.98 1.01 4.70
N PHE A 156 -0.78 1.43 4.29
CA PHE A 156 0.16 2.05 5.22
C PHE A 156 -0.32 3.40 5.76
N GLN A 157 -1.16 4.12 5.02
CA GLN A 157 -1.78 5.35 5.53
C GLN A 157 -2.69 5.13 6.75
N GLY A 158 -3.10 3.90 7.03
CA GLY A 158 -3.84 3.53 8.23
C GLY A 158 -3.00 2.85 9.30
N ALA A 159 -1.67 2.83 9.17
CA ALA A 159 -0.79 2.09 10.06
C ALA A 159 -0.03 2.98 11.05
N LEU A 160 0.28 2.40 12.23
CA LEU A 160 1.34 2.83 13.13
C LEU A 160 2.26 1.64 13.38
N VAL A 161 3.56 1.80 13.05
CA VAL A 161 4.54 0.72 13.02
C VAL A 161 5.84 1.20 13.69
N PRO A 162 6.51 0.40 14.53
CA PRO A 162 7.76 0.83 15.15
C PRO A 162 8.86 0.93 14.09
N ARG A 163 9.68 1.98 14.18
CA ARG A 163 10.76 2.27 13.23
C ARG A 163 11.72 1.09 13.05
N ARG A 164 12.05 0.38 14.13
CA ARG A 164 12.88 -0.83 14.06
C ARG A 164 12.34 -1.92 13.12
N ALA A 165 11.02 -2.00 12.95
CA ALA A 165 10.42 -2.97 12.03
C ALA A 165 10.65 -2.58 10.56
N PHE A 166 10.64 -1.28 10.24
CA PHE A 166 11.03 -0.77 8.92
C PHE A 166 12.51 -1.01 8.65
N GLU A 167 13.38 -0.74 9.62
CA GLU A 167 14.82 -0.99 9.53
C GLU A 167 15.11 -2.47 9.26
N ALA A 168 14.44 -3.38 9.97
CA ALA A 168 14.57 -4.83 9.79
C ALA A 168 13.99 -5.33 8.47
N ALA A 169 12.94 -4.70 7.94
CA ALA A 169 12.34 -5.05 6.66
C ALA A 169 13.12 -4.50 5.45
N GLY A 170 13.98 -3.49 5.66
CA GLY A 170 14.75 -2.83 4.62
C GLY A 170 13.92 -1.80 3.82
N GLN A 171 14.35 -1.47 2.62
CA GLN A 171 13.74 -0.42 1.80
C GLN A 171 12.53 -0.91 1.00
N PHE A 172 11.59 -0.01 0.70
CA PHE A 172 10.56 -0.25 -0.34
C PHE A 172 11.22 -0.45 -1.70
N ASP A 173 10.68 -1.35 -2.52
CA ASP A 173 11.19 -1.62 -3.86
C ASP A 173 10.72 -0.55 -4.87
N PRO A 174 11.61 0.31 -5.42
CA PRO A 174 11.23 1.35 -6.36
C PRO A 174 10.72 0.82 -7.71
N SER A 175 10.94 -0.45 -8.01
CA SER A 175 10.43 -1.06 -9.25
C SER A 175 8.92 -1.35 -9.21
N LEU A 176 8.30 -1.31 -8.02
CA LEU A 176 6.87 -1.49 -7.81
C LEU A 176 6.19 -0.11 -7.76
N ARG A 177 5.32 0.15 -8.75
CA ARG A 177 4.72 1.49 -8.94
C ARG A 177 3.37 1.67 -8.26
N VAL A 178 2.56 0.60 -8.21
CA VAL A 178 1.15 0.67 -7.77
C VAL A 178 0.90 -0.13 -6.49
N GLN A 179 1.62 -1.24 -6.29
CA GLN A 179 1.40 -2.17 -5.17
C GLN A 179 2.65 -2.39 -4.30
N PRO A 180 3.44 -1.35 -3.95
CA PRO A 180 4.60 -1.53 -3.08
C PRO A 180 4.20 -2.03 -1.69
N ASP A 181 3.03 -1.65 -1.20
CA ASP A 181 2.51 -1.98 0.12
C ASP A 181 2.38 -3.50 0.32
N ILE A 182 2.00 -4.25 -0.71
CA ILE A 182 1.83 -5.70 -0.62
C ILE A 182 3.18 -6.39 -0.45
N GLU A 183 4.18 -6.01 -1.23
CA GLU A 183 5.53 -6.58 -1.15
C GLU A 183 6.19 -6.20 0.20
N TYR A 184 6.10 -4.93 0.54
CA TYR A 184 6.68 -4.44 1.77
C TYR A 184 6.01 -5.02 3.02
N GLY A 185 4.67 -5.07 3.03
CA GLY A 185 3.89 -5.69 4.09
C GLY A 185 4.25 -7.16 4.29
N TYR A 186 4.59 -7.89 3.21
CA TYR A 186 5.08 -9.26 3.29
C TYR A 186 6.36 -9.36 4.14
N ARG A 187 7.36 -8.51 3.87
CA ARG A 187 8.61 -8.48 4.65
C ARG A 187 8.42 -7.98 6.07
N LEU A 188 7.56 -6.97 6.25
CA LEU A 188 7.24 -6.37 7.54
C LEU A 188 6.57 -7.38 8.48
N PHE A 189 5.54 -8.11 8.02
CA PHE A 189 4.78 -9.06 8.86
C PHE A 189 5.58 -10.30 9.24
N ALA A 190 6.70 -10.58 8.57
CA ALA A 190 7.65 -11.59 8.99
C ALA A 190 8.52 -11.14 10.19
N ARG A 191 8.56 -9.82 10.49
CA ARG A 191 9.47 -9.21 11.47
C ARG A 191 8.76 -8.45 12.58
N CYS A 192 7.45 -8.24 12.44
CA CYS A 192 6.67 -7.43 13.35
C CYS A 192 5.30 -8.07 13.58
N ALA A 193 4.90 -8.18 14.84
CA ALA A 193 3.58 -8.68 15.21
C ALA A 193 2.53 -7.60 14.95
N ALA A 194 1.98 -7.57 13.73
CA ALA A 194 0.96 -6.62 13.32
C ALA A 194 -0.45 -7.17 13.49
N THR A 195 -1.41 -6.27 13.69
CA THR A 195 -2.86 -6.58 13.74
C THR A 195 -3.67 -5.59 12.93
N PHE A 196 -4.93 -5.92 12.64
CA PHE A 196 -5.90 -5.03 12.01
C PHE A 196 -7.06 -4.73 12.96
N VAL A 197 -7.42 -3.45 13.05
CA VAL A 197 -8.55 -2.94 13.83
C VAL A 197 -9.53 -2.22 12.91
N ASP A 198 -10.80 -2.56 13.01
CA ASP A 198 -11.86 -1.92 12.23
C ASP A 198 -12.29 -0.58 12.87
N ARG A 199 -11.37 0.37 12.84
CA ARG A 199 -11.62 1.76 13.20
C ARG A 199 -11.12 2.64 12.08
N ALA A 200 -11.95 3.55 11.61
CA ALA A 200 -11.53 4.57 10.66
C ALA A 200 -10.58 5.54 11.39
N VAL A 201 -9.41 5.78 10.78
CA VAL A 201 -8.41 6.72 11.25
C VAL A 201 -8.01 7.74 10.18
N PHE A 202 -8.52 7.58 8.96
CA PHE A 202 -8.35 8.51 7.86
C PHE A 202 -9.58 8.50 6.97
N ARG A 203 -9.73 9.57 6.16
CA ARG A 203 -10.69 9.69 5.07
C ARG A 203 -9.95 9.61 3.76
N TYR A 204 -10.30 8.64 2.93
CA TYR A 204 -9.73 8.36 1.63
C TYR A 204 -10.43 9.18 0.55
N ARG A 205 -9.66 9.96 -0.19
CA ARG A 205 -10.16 10.77 -1.31
C ARG A 205 -9.99 10.02 -2.62
N TRP A 206 -11.09 9.91 -3.36
CA TRP A 206 -11.05 9.37 -4.72
C TRP A 206 -11.01 10.50 -5.74
N HIS A 207 -10.05 10.46 -6.66
CA HIS A 207 -9.93 11.33 -7.82
C HIS A 207 -9.24 10.62 -8.98
N ASP A 208 -9.31 11.16 -10.20
CA ASP A 208 -8.87 10.49 -11.43
C ASP A 208 -7.36 10.23 -11.50
N THR A 209 -6.57 10.94 -10.71
CA THR A 209 -5.10 10.81 -10.67
C THR A 209 -4.60 9.88 -9.56
N ASN A 210 -5.47 9.20 -8.80
CA ASN A 210 -5.04 8.22 -7.82
C ASN A 210 -4.28 7.06 -8.47
N ASN A 211 -3.10 6.71 -7.93
CA ASN A 211 -2.33 5.55 -8.37
C ASN A 211 -3.12 4.24 -8.36
N SER A 212 -4.05 4.09 -7.40
CA SER A 212 -4.95 2.94 -7.29
C SER A 212 -5.90 2.77 -8.50
N GLY A 213 -6.06 3.79 -9.34
CA GLY A 213 -6.77 3.76 -10.62
C GLY A 213 -6.04 2.96 -11.71
N ASP A 214 -4.71 2.83 -11.64
CA ASP A 214 -3.93 2.02 -12.58
C ASP A 214 -4.09 0.51 -12.31
N ARG A 215 -5.21 -0.03 -12.80
CA ARG A 215 -5.53 -1.45 -12.63
C ARG A 215 -4.57 -2.39 -13.37
N LEU A 216 -3.95 -1.94 -14.47
CA LEU A 216 -3.01 -2.76 -15.23
C LEU A 216 -1.66 -2.83 -14.50
N GLY A 217 -1.09 -1.69 -14.11
CA GLY A 217 0.13 -1.62 -13.32
C GLY A 217 0.01 -2.40 -12.02
N GLY A 218 -1.10 -2.25 -11.29
CA GLY A 218 -1.33 -3.00 -10.06
C GLY A 218 -1.36 -4.52 -10.26
N ARG A 219 -1.92 -5.03 -11.38
CA ARG A 219 -1.90 -6.46 -11.71
C ARG A 219 -0.50 -6.95 -12.07
N GLN A 220 0.27 -6.13 -12.78
CA GLN A 220 1.66 -6.42 -13.15
C GLN A 220 2.55 -6.48 -11.90
N ASP A 221 2.41 -5.53 -10.99
CA ASP A 221 3.15 -5.55 -9.72
C ASP A 221 2.85 -6.79 -8.91
N ILE A 222 1.55 -7.15 -8.75
CA ILE A 222 1.18 -8.38 -8.03
C ILE A 222 1.74 -9.63 -8.73
N ALA A 223 1.75 -9.67 -10.07
CA ALA A 223 2.35 -10.79 -10.79
C ALA A 223 3.84 -10.91 -10.50
N ARG A 224 4.60 -9.80 -10.58
CA ARG A 224 6.02 -9.76 -10.23
C ARG A 224 6.30 -10.21 -8.80
N ILE A 225 5.48 -9.71 -7.83
CA ILE A 225 5.60 -10.11 -6.42
C ILE A 225 5.41 -11.62 -6.27
N LEU A 226 4.35 -12.19 -6.87
CA LEU A 226 4.07 -13.62 -6.79
C LEU A 226 5.14 -14.48 -7.47
N GLU A 227 5.73 -14.02 -8.57
CA GLU A 227 6.84 -14.70 -9.25
C GLU A 227 8.09 -14.74 -8.37
N ARG A 228 8.48 -13.58 -7.82
CA ARG A 228 9.62 -13.50 -6.90
C ARG A 228 9.43 -14.44 -5.72
N LEU A 229 8.26 -14.46 -5.11
CA LEU A 229 7.97 -15.32 -3.98
C LEU A 229 8.03 -16.81 -4.32
N LEU A 230 7.56 -17.22 -5.51
CA LEU A 230 7.65 -18.61 -5.96
C LEU A 230 9.10 -19.12 -6.06
N VAL A 231 10.05 -18.21 -6.26
CA VAL A 231 11.47 -18.50 -6.41
C VAL A 231 12.24 -18.32 -5.10
N GLN A 232 11.96 -17.21 -4.38
CA GLN A 232 12.81 -16.75 -3.27
C GLN A 232 12.34 -17.24 -1.90
N ASP A 233 11.04 -17.60 -1.74
CA ASP A 233 10.49 -18.01 -0.45
C ASP A 233 9.68 -19.31 -0.55
N PRO A 234 10.37 -20.47 -0.62
CA PRO A 234 9.71 -21.77 -0.67
C PRO A 234 8.86 -22.08 0.57
N GLU A 235 9.19 -21.50 1.73
CA GLU A 235 8.48 -21.75 2.98
C GLU A 235 7.13 -21.04 3.00
N ALA A 236 7.08 -19.77 2.66
CA ALA A 236 5.82 -19.05 2.51
C ALA A 236 4.95 -19.68 1.42
N VAL A 237 5.56 -20.09 0.30
CA VAL A 237 4.83 -20.79 -0.78
C VAL A 237 4.25 -22.12 -0.29
N ARG A 238 4.95 -22.87 0.57
CA ARG A 238 4.40 -24.08 1.20
C ARG A 238 3.25 -23.76 2.16
N ALA A 239 3.40 -22.75 3.00
CA ALA A 239 2.37 -22.32 3.96
C ALA A 239 1.07 -21.89 3.30
N VAL A 240 1.14 -21.16 2.18
CA VAL A 240 -0.03 -20.75 1.38
C VAL A 240 -0.59 -21.89 0.54
N GLY A 241 0.28 -22.81 0.11
CA GLY A 241 0.04 -23.86 -0.86
C GLY A 241 0.43 -23.42 -2.29
N ARG A 242 1.46 -24.06 -2.86
CA ARG A 242 2.01 -23.74 -4.20
C ARG A 242 0.95 -23.67 -5.31
N ARG A 243 -0.07 -24.54 -5.23
CA ARG A 243 -1.20 -24.54 -6.19
C ARG A 243 -2.02 -23.26 -6.11
N ARG A 244 -2.23 -22.71 -4.90
CA ARG A 244 -2.97 -21.45 -4.68
C ARG A 244 -2.20 -20.25 -5.22
N VAL A 245 -0.89 -20.18 -4.95
CA VAL A 245 -0.02 -19.12 -5.45
C VAL A 245 -0.01 -19.12 -6.98
N ARG A 246 0.22 -20.28 -7.61
CA ARG A 246 0.18 -20.43 -9.08
C ARG A 246 -1.19 -20.08 -9.67
N ALA A 247 -2.28 -20.47 -9.01
CA ALA A 247 -3.63 -20.13 -9.47
C ALA A 247 -3.92 -18.61 -9.36
N ARG A 248 -3.39 -17.94 -8.35
CA ARG A 248 -3.51 -16.48 -8.21
C ARG A 248 -2.69 -15.78 -9.29
N LEU A 249 -1.44 -16.18 -9.49
CA LEU A 249 -0.58 -15.64 -10.53
C LEU A 249 -1.19 -15.83 -11.92
N ALA A 250 -1.69 -17.02 -12.24
CA ALA A 250 -2.38 -17.29 -13.52
C ALA A 250 -3.60 -16.36 -13.73
N ARG A 251 -4.38 -16.08 -12.67
CA ARG A 251 -5.48 -15.11 -12.74
C ARG A 251 -5.01 -13.69 -13.04
N HIS A 252 -3.88 -13.26 -12.47
CA HIS A 252 -3.34 -11.93 -12.77
C HIS A 252 -2.89 -11.86 -14.22
N TYR A 253 -2.15 -12.82 -14.74
CA TYR A 253 -1.75 -12.89 -16.15
C TYR A 253 -2.95 -12.93 -17.09
N TYR A 254 -4.00 -13.71 -16.79
CA TYR A 254 -5.23 -13.71 -17.56
C TYR A 254 -5.90 -12.34 -17.62
N ARG A 255 -5.95 -11.62 -16.48
CA ARG A 255 -6.53 -10.27 -16.43
C ARG A 255 -5.67 -9.24 -17.15
N ILE A 256 -4.33 -9.36 -17.08
CA ILE A 256 -3.38 -8.57 -17.87
C ILE A 256 -3.63 -8.80 -19.36
N ALA A 257 -3.70 -10.06 -19.79
CA ALA A 257 -3.96 -10.41 -21.19
C ALA A 257 -5.25 -9.77 -21.72
N ARG A 258 -6.36 -9.89 -20.97
CA ARG A 258 -7.64 -9.27 -21.35
C ARG A 258 -7.57 -7.75 -21.44
N GLN A 259 -6.87 -7.11 -20.53
CA GLN A 259 -6.76 -5.65 -20.50
C GLN A 259 -5.85 -5.15 -21.62
N ARG A 260 -4.71 -5.83 -21.89
CA ARG A 260 -3.82 -5.54 -23.04
C ARG A 260 -4.54 -5.73 -24.36
N ALA A 261 -5.32 -6.81 -24.52
CA ALA A 261 -6.12 -7.02 -25.71
C ALA A 261 -7.15 -5.91 -25.93
N ALA A 262 -7.82 -5.44 -24.88
CA ALA A 262 -8.76 -4.32 -24.96
C ALA A 262 -8.10 -2.98 -25.32
N LEU A 263 -6.80 -2.83 -25.08
CA LEU A 263 -5.98 -1.67 -25.48
C LEU A 263 -5.33 -1.84 -26.87
N GLY A 264 -5.64 -2.96 -27.60
CA GLY A 264 -5.03 -3.24 -28.89
C GLY A 264 -3.61 -3.82 -28.84
N ASP A 265 -3.05 -4.00 -27.65
CA ASP A 265 -1.70 -4.53 -27.43
C ASP A 265 -1.69 -6.07 -27.51
N THR A 266 -1.84 -6.59 -28.73
CA THR A 266 -1.93 -8.03 -29.00
C THR A 266 -0.69 -8.83 -28.64
N PRO A 267 0.56 -8.39 -28.90
CA PRO A 267 1.76 -9.12 -28.52
C PRO A 267 1.86 -9.36 -27.02
N GLU A 268 1.67 -8.31 -26.21
CA GLU A 268 1.71 -8.40 -24.73
C GLU A 268 0.53 -9.23 -24.18
N ALA A 269 -0.66 -9.12 -24.81
CA ALA A 269 -1.81 -9.96 -24.46
C ALA A 269 -1.50 -11.45 -24.69
N ARG A 270 -0.87 -11.80 -25.82
CA ARG A 270 -0.43 -13.16 -26.12
C ARG A 270 0.63 -13.67 -25.15
N ALA A 271 1.62 -12.85 -24.81
CA ALA A 271 2.64 -13.19 -23.82
C ALA A 271 2.00 -13.52 -22.46
N ALA A 272 1.12 -12.66 -21.98
CA ALA A 272 0.44 -12.85 -20.70
C ALA A 272 -0.46 -14.11 -20.68
N ILE A 273 -1.18 -14.43 -21.76
CA ILE A 273 -2.01 -15.64 -21.80
C ILE A 273 -1.18 -16.92 -21.83
N ARG A 274 0.00 -16.92 -22.51
CA ARG A 274 0.94 -18.04 -22.45
C ARG A 274 1.41 -18.31 -21.01
N GLN A 275 1.74 -17.26 -20.25
CA GLN A 275 2.13 -17.39 -18.85
C GLN A 275 0.97 -17.98 -18.00
N ALA A 276 -0.26 -17.49 -18.19
CA ALA A 276 -1.42 -18.03 -17.47
C ALA A 276 -1.63 -19.53 -17.77
N ALA A 277 -1.53 -19.93 -19.04
CA ALA A 277 -1.69 -21.31 -19.48
C ALA A 277 -0.57 -22.23 -18.95
N ALA A 278 0.68 -21.77 -18.93
CA ALA A 278 1.81 -22.52 -18.37
C ALA A 278 1.68 -22.75 -16.84
N LEU A 279 1.09 -21.82 -16.14
CA LEU A 279 0.83 -21.95 -14.70
C LEU A 279 -0.32 -22.92 -14.38
N ARG A 280 -1.33 -23.00 -15.27
CA ARG A 280 -2.52 -23.87 -15.12
C ARG A 280 -2.91 -24.51 -16.46
N PRO A 281 -2.19 -25.51 -16.93
CA PRO A 281 -2.38 -26.10 -18.26
C PRO A 281 -3.72 -26.80 -18.45
N LEU A 282 -4.41 -27.20 -17.38
CA LEU A 282 -5.71 -27.88 -17.44
C LEU A 282 -6.90 -26.92 -17.26
N ASP A 283 -6.67 -25.61 -17.13
CA ASP A 283 -7.79 -24.65 -17.00
C ASP A 283 -8.31 -24.25 -18.37
N PRO A 284 -9.56 -24.63 -18.75
CA PRO A 284 -10.09 -24.43 -20.10
C PRO A 284 -10.15 -22.96 -20.51
N ARG A 285 -10.30 -22.04 -19.55
CA ARG A 285 -10.35 -20.58 -19.83
C ARG A 285 -9.05 -20.09 -20.44
N TYR A 286 -7.91 -20.62 -19.98
CA TYR A 286 -6.60 -20.21 -20.47
C TYR A 286 -6.24 -20.91 -21.78
N GLN A 287 -6.69 -22.16 -21.98
CA GLN A 287 -6.46 -22.91 -23.22
C GLN A 287 -7.24 -22.32 -24.39
N LEU A 288 -8.52 -21.99 -24.20
CA LEU A 288 -9.33 -21.35 -25.25
C LEU A 288 -8.73 -20.03 -25.74
N LEU A 289 -8.24 -19.18 -24.78
CA LEU A 289 -7.59 -17.93 -25.15
C LEU A 289 -6.19 -18.13 -25.76
N ARG A 290 -5.49 -19.22 -25.43
CA ARG A 290 -4.23 -19.57 -26.08
C ARG A 290 -4.45 -19.89 -27.57
N LEU A 291 -5.51 -20.63 -27.91
CA LEU A 291 -5.89 -20.87 -29.31
C LEU A 291 -6.21 -19.57 -30.04
N TRP A 292 -6.94 -18.66 -29.43
CA TRP A 292 -7.22 -17.33 -29.99
C TRP A 292 -5.94 -16.51 -30.19
N ALA A 293 -4.98 -16.64 -29.28
CA ALA A 293 -3.70 -15.93 -29.34
C ALA A 293 -2.71 -16.49 -30.37
N GLY A 294 -3.05 -17.58 -31.11
CA GLY A 294 -2.19 -18.19 -32.11
C GLY A 294 -0.89 -18.79 -31.52
N ALA A 295 -0.96 -19.30 -30.28
CA ALA A 295 0.20 -19.81 -29.53
C ALA A 295 0.04 -21.31 -29.21
#